data_8774f68918ceaa3828912a1dd27d5917
#
_entry.id   8774f68918ceaa3828912a1dd27d5917
#
_cell.length_a   1.000
_cell.length_b   1.000
_cell.length_c   1.000
_cell.angle_alpha   90.00
_cell.angle_beta   90.00
_cell.angle_gamma   90.00
#
_symmetry.space_group_name_H-M   'P 1'
#
loop_
_entity.id
_entity.type
_entity.pdbx_description
1 polymer ?
#
loop_
_entity_poly.entity_id
_entity_poly.type
_entity_poly.pdbx_seq_one_letter_code
_entity_poly.pdbx_strand_id
1 'polypeptide(L)'
;MDKKSDKVMLWTRQHIKSLEELQINGAIRINRKHLKEKFDEITDYIAYLYNWFVEAAEKKVPKPEDVEFPIWCSVSEENMLRPTEDQVVYVLEVDRSEVIYFDGMKWDYVLNHHYIPKDEKDAEEYTKELEMKGFDNSFSFIDEKTAHFYPTERKKVMDSWHRIFEIAEWDIFKVQANIWEIRPEMIKDIIY
;
A
#
# COMPACT_ATOMS: atom_id res chain seq x y z
N MET A 1 -13.13 -0.08 -33.22
CA MET A 1 -12.60 -1.24 -32.45
C MET A 1 -12.85 -0.90 -30.98
N ASP A 2 -13.89 -1.50 -30.44
CA ASP A 2 -14.16 -1.35 -28.99
C ASP A 2 -12.98 -1.96 -28.22
N LYS A 3 -12.23 -1.13 -27.50
CA LYS A 3 -11.30 -1.61 -26.49
C LYS A 3 -12.14 -2.38 -25.47
N LYS A 4 -12.08 -3.71 -25.52
CA LYS A 4 -12.65 -4.56 -24.46
C LYS A 4 -12.03 -4.03 -23.17
N SER A 5 -12.82 -3.41 -22.30
CA SER A 5 -12.38 -2.87 -21.02
C SER A 5 -11.77 -4.03 -20.24
N ASP A 6 -10.47 -3.96 -19.97
CA ASP A 6 -9.75 -4.95 -19.15
C ASP A 6 -10.00 -4.63 -17.68
N LYS A 7 -11.17 -5.05 -17.19
CA LYS A 7 -11.58 -4.83 -15.82
C LYS A 7 -11.20 -5.98 -14.92
N VAL A 8 -10.94 -5.65 -13.66
CA VAL A 8 -10.60 -6.59 -12.60
C VAL A 8 -11.51 -6.39 -11.40
N MET A 9 -11.73 -7.47 -10.65
CA MET A 9 -12.47 -7.43 -9.40
C MET A 9 -11.53 -7.18 -8.24
N LEU A 10 -11.92 -6.28 -7.34
CA LEU A 10 -11.19 -5.95 -6.11
C LEU A 10 -12.17 -5.90 -4.93
N TRP A 11 -11.65 -6.17 -3.75
CA TRP A 11 -12.42 -6.13 -2.49
C TRP A 11 -11.72 -5.22 -1.50
N THR A 12 -12.47 -4.29 -0.89
CA THR A 12 -11.88 -3.41 0.12
C THR A 12 -12.85 -3.22 1.28
N ARG A 13 -12.34 -3.40 2.50
CA ARG A 13 -13.09 -3.17 3.72
C ARG A 13 -12.91 -1.72 4.17
N GLN A 14 -14.02 -1.01 4.31
CA GLN A 14 -14.06 0.39 4.73
C GLN A 14 -15.00 0.56 5.95
N HIS A 15 -14.80 1.63 6.70
CA HIS A 15 -15.74 1.98 7.77
C HIS A 15 -17.11 2.30 7.18
N ILE A 16 -18.20 1.95 7.87
CA ILE A 16 -19.58 2.12 7.38
C ILE A 16 -19.92 3.58 7.03
N LYS A 17 -19.28 4.57 7.67
CA LYS A 17 -19.42 6.00 7.34
C LYS A 17 -19.00 6.33 5.91
N SER A 18 -18.20 5.49 5.26
CA SER A 18 -17.81 5.68 3.86
C SER A 18 -19.00 5.67 2.90
N LEU A 19 -20.13 5.04 3.30
CA LEU A 19 -21.38 5.09 2.52
C LEU A 19 -21.94 6.51 2.45
N GLU A 20 -21.89 7.26 3.55
CA GLU A 20 -22.30 8.67 3.59
C GLU A 20 -21.34 9.55 2.80
N GLU A 21 -20.03 9.31 2.94
CA GLU A 21 -19.00 10.04 2.17
C GLU A 21 -19.22 9.86 0.67
N LEU A 22 -19.51 8.63 0.23
CA LEU A 22 -19.81 8.33 -1.18
C LEU A 22 -21.01 9.12 -1.68
N GLN A 23 -22.09 9.23 -0.88
CA GLN A 23 -23.29 9.97 -1.23
C GLN A 23 -23.06 11.48 -1.30
N ILE A 24 -22.27 12.03 -0.37
CA ILE A 24 -22.04 13.48 -0.26
C ILE A 24 -20.99 13.95 -1.28
N ASN A 25 -19.88 13.19 -1.41
CA ASN A 25 -18.70 13.62 -2.15
C ASN A 25 -18.62 13.01 -3.56
N GLY A 26 -19.48 12.02 -3.87
CA GLY A 26 -19.45 11.30 -5.14
C GLY A 26 -18.27 10.32 -5.28
N ALA A 27 -17.40 10.24 -4.29
CA ALA A 27 -16.29 9.27 -4.22
C ALA A 27 -15.80 9.10 -2.78
N ILE A 28 -15.20 7.94 -2.48
CA ILE A 28 -14.47 7.70 -1.24
C ILE A 28 -12.99 7.94 -1.50
N ARG A 29 -12.37 8.79 -0.67
CA ARG A 29 -10.95 9.16 -0.76
C ARG A 29 -10.33 9.13 0.63
N ILE A 30 -9.17 8.51 0.74
CA ILE A 30 -8.46 8.41 2.02
C ILE A 30 -7.58 9.63 2.20
N ASN A 31 -7.70 10.28 3.36
CA ASN A 31 -6.90 11.42 3.78
C ASN A 31 -6.31 11.19 5.19
N ARG A 32 -5.51 12.16 5.67
CA ARG A 32 -4.86 12.07 6.98
C ARG A 32 -5.83 11.89 8.16
N LYS A 33 -7.07 12.43 8.06
CA LYS A 33 -8.09 12.24 9.10
C LYS A 33 -8.45 10.76 9.24
N HIS A 34 -8.65 10.05 8.13
CA HIS A 34 -8.93 8.61 8.14
C HIS A 34 -7.79 7.80 8.72
N LEU A 35 -6.52 8.17 8.42
CA LEU A 35 -5.36 7.53 9.04
C LEU A 35 -5.34 7.77 10.56
N LYS A 36 -5.67 8.98 11.01
CA LYS A 36 -5.72 9.30 12.43
C LYS A 36 -6.80 8.51 13.17
N GLU A 37 -7.98 8.37 12.59
CA GLU A 37 -9.07 7.56 13.15
C GLU A 37 -8.70 6.07 13.24
N LYS A 38 -7.87 5.58 12.32
CA LYS A 38 -7.47 4.17 12.24
C LYS A 38 -6.23 3.84 13.09
N PHE A 39 -5.23 4.72 13.14
CA PHE A 39 -3.90 4.43 13.67
C PHE A 39 -3.51 5.25 14.91
N ASP A 40 -4.33 6.26 15.28
CA ASP A 40 -4.17 7.09 16.46
C ASP A 40 -2.72 7.58 16.68
N GLU A 41 -2.02 7.11 17.71
CA GLU A 41 -0.68 7.58 18.10
C GLU A 41 0.41 7.33 17.05
N ILE A 42 0.25 6.30 16.20
CA ILE A 42 1.22 5.96 15.15
C ILE A 42 0.89 6.57 13.78
N THR A 43 -0.08 7.50 13.72
CA THR A 43 -0.52 8.13 12.47
C THR A 43 0.63 8.75 11.69
N ASP A 44 1.53 9.47 12.34
CA ASP A 44 2.65 10.17 11.68
C ASP A 44 3.65 9.18 11.08
N TYR A 45 3.92 8.10 11.80
CA TYR A 45 4.75 7.00 11.30
C TYR A 45 4.14 6.34 10.05
N ILE A 46 2.85 5.99 10.10
CA ILE A 46 2.15 5.40 8.97
C ILE A 46 2.06 6.38 7.80
N ALA A 47 1.75 7.65 8.06
CA ALA A 47 1.66 8.67 7.01
C ALA A 47 3.02 8.89 6.31
N TYR A 48 4.15 8.80 7.03
CA TYR A 48 5.48 8.85 6.43
C TYR A 48 5.69 7.72 5.41
N LEU A 49 5.37 6.49 5.76
CA LEU A 49 5.51 5.32 4.89
C LEU A 49 4.52 5.36 3.71
N TYR A 50 3.29 5.82 3.96
CA TYR A 50 2.28 5.97 2.92
C TYR A 50 2.64 7.08 1.93
N ASN A 51 3.25 8.18 2.37
CA ASN A 51 3.76 9.21 1.48
C ASN A 51 4.85 8.66 0.54
N TRP A 52 5.78 7.85 1.07
CA TRP A 52 6.74 7.15 0.23
C TRP A 52 6.04 6.25 -0.82
N PHE A 53 5.02 5.49 -0.38
CA PHE A 53 4.25 4.64 -1.30
C PHE A 53 3.55 5.47 -2.38
N VAL A 54 2.91 6.58 -2.01
CA VAL A 54 2.24 7.51 -2.93
C VAL A 54 3.22 8.02 -4.00
N GLU A 55 4.38 8.53 -3.61
CA GLU A 55 5.43 9.02 -4.53
C GLU A 55 5.93 7.94 -5.50
N ALA A 56 5.98 6.69 -5.06
CA ALA A 56 6.38 5.57 -5.90
C ALA A 56 5.26 5.10 -6.83
N ALA A 57 4.02 5.06 -6.33
CA ALA A 57 2.84 4.54 -7.01
C ALA A 57 2.29 5.50 -8.07
N GLU A 58 2.31 6.82 -7.83
CA GLU A 58 1.82 7.83 -8.79
C GLU A 58 2.60 7.83 -10.11
N LYS A 59 3.84 7.34 -10.10
CA LYS A 59 4.65 7.13 -11.31
C LYS A 59 4.13 5.97 -12.18
N LYS A 60 3.30 5.09 -11.62
CA LYS A 60 2.71 3.93 -12.29
C LYS A 60 1.28 4.22 -12.73
N VAL A 61 0.48 4.77 -11.82
CA VAL A 61 -0.90 5.17 -12.04
C VAL A 61 -1.04 6.61 -11.53
N PRO A 62 -1.29 7.58 -12.42
CA PRO A 62 -1.40 8.99 -12.02
C PRO A 62 -2.42 9.18 -10.90
N LYS A 63 -2.01 9.88 -9.86
CA LYS A 63 -2.83 10.19 -8.70
C LYS A 63 -3.70 11.42 -8.97
N PRO A 64 -5.02 11.41 -8.67
CA PRO A 64 -5.84 12.62 -8.68
C PRO A 64 -5.32 13.68 -7.68
N GLU A 65 -5.46 14.96 -8.00
CA GLU A 65 -4.89 16.07 -7.19
C GLU A 65 -5.43 16.12 -5.76
N ASP A 66 -6.71 15.77 -5.59
CA ASP A 66 -7.44 15.83 -4.31
C ASP A 66 -7.39 14.51 -3.50
N VAL A 67 -6.54 13.57 -3.89
CA VAL A 67 -6.30 12.33 -3.16
C VAL A 67 -4.99 12.41 -2.39
N GLU A 68 -5.03 12.07 -1.09
CA GLU A 68 -3.81 12.01 -0.27
C GLU A 68 -3.21 10.61 -0.25
N PHE A 69 -4.02 9.58 0.01
CA PHE A 69 -3.56 8.20 0.20
C PHE A 69 -4.38 7.21 -0.62
N PRO A 70 -3.79 6.07 -1.01
CA PRO A 70 -4.49 5.05 -1.76
C PRO A 70 -5.43 4.22 -0.86
N ILE A 71 -6.38 3.56 -1.50
CA ILE A 71 -7.25 2.56 -0.89
C ILE A 71 -6.66 1.17 -1.10
N TRP A 72 -6.53 0.42 -0.02
CA TRP A 72 -5.97 -0.94 -0.01
C TRP A 72 -7.04 -1.97 -0.34
N CYS A 73 -6.76 -2.85 -1.29
CA CYS A 73 -7.69 -3.84 -1.79
C CYS A 73 -7.08 -5.24 -1.83
N SER A 74 -7.90 -6.24 -1.59
CA SER A 74 -7.60 -7.64 -1.91
C SER A 74 -7.87 -7.88 -3.38
N VAL A 75 -7.09 -8.77 -3.99
CA VAL A 75 -7.21 -9.18 -5.41
C VAL A 75 -8.10 -10.41 -5.60
N SER A 76 -8.60 -10.99 -4.51
CA SER A 76 -9.45 -12.17 -4.49
C SER A 76 -10.45 -12.09 -3.34
N GLU A 77 -11.66 -12.64 -3.57
CA GLU A 77 -12.67 -12.83 -2.54
C GLU A 77 -12.18 -13.77 -1.41
N GLU A 78 -11.34 -14.75 -1.75
CA GLU A 78 -10.79 -15.70 -0.79
C GLU A 78 -9.88 -15.03 0.25
N ASN A 79 -9.20 -13.95 -0.14
CA ASN A 79 -8.27 -13.19 0.70
C ASN A 79 -8.83 -11.84 1.18
N MET A 80 -10.10 -11.56 0.95
CA MET A 80 -10.69 -10.32 1.43
C MET A 80 -10.87 -10.30 2.95
N LEU A 81 -10.71 -9.14 3.55
CA LEU A 81 -11.08 -8.92 4.94
C LEU A 81 -12.61 -8.95 5.05
N ARG A 82 -13.14 -9.80 5.93
CA ARG A 82 -14.59 -9.88 6.18
C ARG A 82 -15.10 -8.61 6.88
N PRO A 83 -16.38 -8.22 6.65
CA PRO A 83 -16.97 -7.08 7.34
C PRO A 83 -17.02 -7.33 8.86
N THR A 84 -17.05 -6.26 9.64
CA THR A 84 -17.27 -6.25 11.08
C THR A 84 -18.41 -5.29 11.39
N GLU A 85 -18.82 -5.17 12.66
CA GLU A 85 -20.00 -4.40 13.07
C GLU A 85 -20.05 -2.97 12.47
N ASP A 86 -18.91 -2.28 12.42
CA ASP A 86 -18.82 -0.91 11.90
C ASP A 86 -18.17 -0.80 10.51
N GLN A 87 -18.08 -1.91 9.77
CA GLN A 87 -17.38 -1.96 8.49
C GLN A 87 -18.18 -2.70 7.43
N VAL A 88 -18.00 -2.27 6.19
CA VAL A 88 -18.55 -2.90 5.00
C VAL A 88 -17.44 -3.27 4.05
N VAL A 89 -17.68 -4.25 3.18
CA VAL A 89 -16.75 -4.60 2.11
C VAL A 89 -17.35 -4.19 0.77
N TYR A 90 -16.67 -3.30 0.07
CA TYR A 90 -17.01 -2.97 -1.32
C TYR A 90 -16.43 -4.02 -2.25
N VAL A 91 -17.27 -4.57 -3.10
CA VAL A 91 -16.91 -5.41 -4.25
C VAL A 91 -16.83 -4.49 -5.47
N LEU A 92 -15.64 -4.34 -6.03
CA LEU A 92 -15.36 -3.34 -7.05
C LEU A 92 -15.00 -4.00 -8.39
N GLU A 93 -15.48 -3.42 -9.47
CA GLU A 93 -15.02 -3.71 -10.83
C GLU A 93 -14.28 -2.47 -11.35
N VAL A 94 -12.96 -2.58 -11.50
CA VAL A 94 -12.06 -1.47 -11.77
C VAL A 94 -11.32 -1.69 -13.08
N ASP A 95 -11.09 -0.64 -13.88
CA ASP A 95 -10.20 -0.74 -15.04
C ASP A 95 -8.78 -1.09 -14.55
N ARG A 96 -8.15 -2.10 -15.16
CA ARG A 96 -6.81 -2.56 -14.79
C ARG A 96 -5.77 -1.43 -14.82
N SER A 97 -5.96 -0.45 -15.69
CA SER A 97 -5.07 0.71 -15.79
C SER A 97 -5.11 1.66 -14.58
N GLU A 98 -6.15 1.55 -13.75
CA GLU A 98 -6.30 2.32 -12.51
C GLU A 98 -5.78 1.57 -11.27
N VAL A 99 -5.28 0.33 -11.44
CA VAL A 99 -4.89 -0.54 -10.33
C VAL A 99 -3.37 -0.59 -10.18
N ILE A 100 -2.91 -0.37 -8.96
CA ILE A 100 -1.51 -0.49 -8.56
C ILE A 100 -1.35 -1.81 -7.82
N TYR A 101 -0.68 -2.80 -8.46
CA TYR A 101 -0.37 -4.07 -7.81
C TYR A 101 0.97 -4.01 -7.13
N PHE A 102 1.06 -4.68 -5.97
CA PHE A 102 2.29 -4.80 -5.23
C PHE A 102 2.32 -6.09 -4.39
N ASP A 103 3.51 -6.49 -3.97
CA ASP A 103 3.74 -7.64 -3.11
C ASP A 103 3.53 -7.22 -1.63
N GLY A 104 2.46 -7.72 -1.01
CA GLY A 104 2.11 -7.42 0.37
C GLY A 104 3.14 -7.93 1.39
N MET A 105 3.82 -9.04 1.09
CA MET A 105 4.88 -9.56 1.97
C MET A 105 6.11 -8.64 1.96
N LYS A 106 6.45 -8.08 0.78
CA LYS A 106 7.51 -7.07 0.70
C LYS A 106 7.10 -5.75 1.34
N TRP A 107 5.80 -5.43 1.36
CA TRP A 107 5.30 -4.25 2.06
C TRP A 107 5.56 -4.31 3.58
N ASP A 108 5.54 -5.51 4.18
CA ASP A 108 5.91 -5.68 5.59
C ASP A 108 7.35 -5.27 5.87
N TYR A 109 8.27 -5.44 4.92
CA TYR A 109 9.64 -4.91 5.04
C TYR A 109 9.65 -3.38 5.11
N VAL A 110 8.84 -2.71 4.29
CA VAL A 110 8.70 -1.24 4.34
C VAL A 110 8.16 -0.79 5.69
N LEU A 111 7.08 -1.43 6.17
CA LEU A 111 6.48 -1.12 7.46
C LEU A 111 7.45 -1.29 8.64
N ASN A 112 8.43 -2.17 8.52
CA ASN A 112 9.43 -2.42 9.53
C ASN A 112 10.79 -1.75 9.26
N HIS A 113 10.85 -0.82 8.29
CA HIS A 113 12.07 -0.13 7.89
C HIS A 113 13.20 -1.06 7.41
N HIS A 114 12.84 -2.23 6.87
CA HIS A 114 13.82 -3.22 6.44
C HIS A 114 14.21 -3.03 4.97
N TYR A 115 15.44 -3.42 4.66
CA TYR A 115 15.91 -3.59 3.30
C TYR A 115 15.20 -4.76 2.64
N ILE A 116 14.72 -4.59 1.41
CA ILE A 116 14.11 -5.65 0.61
C ILE A 116 15.20 -6.25 -0.29
N PRO A 117 15.66 -7.49 -0.06
CA PRO A 117 16.67 -8.11 -0.89
C PRO A 117 16.12 -8.49 -2.28
N LYS A 118 17.00 -8.57 -3.27
CA LYS A 118 16.66 -9.04 -4.63
C LYS A 118 16.49 -10.56 -4.66
N ASP A 119 17.38 -11.23 -3.94
CA ASP A 119 17.48 -12.68 -3.85
C ASP A 119 18.18 -13.06 -2.53
N GLU A 120 18.35 -14.36 -2.31
CA GLU A 120 18.98 -14.91 -1.10
C GLU A 120 20.45 -14.45 -0.93
N LYS A 121 21.19 -14.37 -2.04
CA LYS A 121 22.58 -13.89 -2.02
C LYS A 121 22.68 -12.43 -1.60
N ASP A 122 21.81 -11.57 -2.14
CA ASP A 122 21.75 -10.15 -1.78
C ASP A 122 21.32 -9.98 -0.31
N ALA A 123 20.45 -10.86 0.21
CA ALA A 123 20.08 -10.89 1.63
C ALA A 123 21.27 -11.21 2.53
N GLU A 124 22.04 -12.24 2.18
CA GLU A 124 23.26 -12.62 2.93
C GLU A 124 24.33 -11.52 2.90
N GLU A 125 24.56 -10.92 1.72
CA GLU A 125 25.51 -9.83 1.56
C GLU A 125 25.12 -8.61 2.40
N TYR A 126 23.82 -8.27 2.42
CA TYR A 126 23.32 -7.16 3.21
C TYR A 126 23.40 -7.44 4.73
N THR A 127 23.12 -8.67 5.16
CA THR A 127 23.29 -9.07 6.57
C THR A 127 24.74 -8.91 7.02
N LYS A 128 25.71 -9.37 6.23
CA LYS A 128 27.14 -9.20 6.53
C LYS A 128 27.55 -7.72 6.59
N GLU A 129 26.97 -6.88 5.71
CA GLU A 129 27.22 -5.44 5.73
C GLU A 129 26.71 -4.80 7.04
N LEU A 130 25.53 -5.17 7.50
CA LEU A 130 24.98 -4.72 8.78
C LEU A 130 25.86 -5.13 9.96
N GLU A 131 26.25 -6.40 10.02
CA GLU A 131 27.12 -6.95 11.07
C GLU A 131 28.48 -6.21 11.14
N MET A 132 29.11 -5.95 9.97
CA MET A 132 30.37 -5.21 9.91
C MET A 132 30.22 -3.77 10.41
N LYS A 133 29.05 -3.17 10.31
CA LYS A 133 28.73 -1.83 10.81
C LYS A 133 28.22 -1.84 12.26
N GLY A 134 28.02 -3.03 12.85
CA GLY A 134 27.52 -3.18 14.22
C GLY A 134 26.02 -3.00 14.37
N PHE A 135 25.23 -3.29 13.33
CA PHE A 135 23.77 -3.22 13.33
C PHE A 135 23.15 -4.60 13.15
N ASP A 136 22.04 -4.85 13.85
CA ASP A 136 21.23 -6.07 13.70
C ASP A 136 20.22 -5.96 12.56
N ASN A 137 19.81 -4.73 12.22
CA ASN A 137 18.82 -4.43 11.18
C ASN A 137 18.93 -2.99 10.68
N SER A 138 18.11 -2.63 9.68
CA SER A 138 18.15 -1.32 9.02
C SER A 138 17.24 -0.26 9.67
N PHE A 139 16.56 -0.55 10.76
CA PHE A 139 15.60 0.36 11.38
C PHE A 139 16.20 1.75 11.66
N SER A 140 17.37 1.81 12.26
CA SER A 140 18.06 3.06 12.60
C SER A 140 18.40 3.94 11.38
N PHE A 141 18.43 3.38 10.18
CA PHE A 141 18.72 4.14 8.96
C PHE A 141 17.49 4.89 8.44
N ILE A 142 16.31 4.50 8.87
CA ILE A 142 15.04 5.08 8.43
C ILE A 142 14.36 5.88 9.55
N ASP A 143 14.51 5.47 10.81
CA ASP A 143 13.94 6.18 11.96
C ASP A 143 14.35 7.67 11.96
N GLU A 144 13.37 8.56 12.11
CA GLU A 144 13.56 10.02 11.98
C GLU A 144 14.65 10.58 12.93
N LYS A 145 14.84 9.96 14.09
CA LYS A 145 15.81 10.43 15.09
C LYS A 145 17.25 10.10 14.73
N THR A 146 17.46 9.04 13.95
CA THR A 146 18.79 8.49 13.66
C THR A 146 19.17 8.51 12.18
N ALA A 147 18.20 8.54 11.28
CA ALA A 147 18.43 8.47 9.84
C ALA A 147 19.39 9.52 9.27
N HIS A 148 19.46 10.71 9.88
CA HIS A 148 20.34 11.78 9.45
C HIS A 148 21.84 11.47 9.63
N PHE A 149 22.19 10.49 10.49
CA PHE A 149 23.57 10.00 10.64
C PHE A 149 23.99 9.00 9.53
N TYR A 150 23.00 8.42 8.80
CA TYR A 150 23.21 7.31 7.87
C TYR A 150 22.59 7.59 6.48
N PRO A 151 22.89 8.71 5.81
CA PRO A 151 22.20 9.10 4.58
C PRO A 151 22.41 8.11 3.42
N THR A 152 23.56 7.45 3.34
CA THR A 152 23.85 6.44 2.31
C THR A 152 23.09 5.17 2.54
N GLU A 153 23.07 4.68 3.77
CA GLU A 153 22.34 3.49 4.19
C GLU A 153 20.84 3.70 4.04
N ARG A 154 20.33 4.86 4.46
CA ARG A 154 18.94 5.26 4.26
C ARG A 154 18.55 5.19 2.80
N LYS A 155 19.34 5.79 1.93
CA LYS A 155 19.08 5.76 0.49
C LYS A 155 19.05 4.33 -0.04
N LYS A 156 20.00 3.48 0.35
CA LYS A 156 20.08 2.08 -0.05
C LYS A 156 18.82 1.31 0.36
N VAL A 157 18.36 1.48 1.59
CA VAL A 157 17.13 0.82 2.11
C VAL A 157 15.91 1.32 1.34
N MET A 158 15.71 2.64 1.23
CA MET A 158 14.55 3.21 0.55
C MET A 158 14.52 2.89 -0.95
N ASP A 159 15.68 2.86 -1.63
CA ASP A 159 15.76 2.43 -3.03
C ASP A 159 15.33 0.95 -3.18
N SER A 160 15.61 0.10 -2.19
CA SER A 160 15.19 -1.31 -2.21
C SER A 160 13.66 -1.48 -2.12
N TRP A 161 12.97 -0.54 -1.48
CA TRP A 161 11.52 -0.61 -1.28
C TRP A 161 10.73 -0.60 -2.60
N HIS A 162 11.27 -0.05 -3.68
CA HIS A 162 10.65 -0.11 -5.01
C HIS A 162 10.39 -1.55 -5.49
N ARG A 163 11.06 -2.55 -4.89
CA ARG A 163 10.86 -3.98 -5.18
C ARG A 163 9.51 -4.51 -4.73
N ILE A 164 8.73 -3.77 -3.93
CA ILE A 164 7.33 -4.14 -3.65
C ILE A 164 6.51 -4.27 -4.93
N PHE A 165 6.85 -3.52 -5.98
CA PHE A 165 6.16 -3.57 -7.27
C PHE A 165 6.70 -4.65 -8.21
N GLU A 166 7.72 -5.40 -7.81
CA GLU A 166 8.28 -6.53 -8.54
C GLU A 166 7.59 -7.82 -8.08
N ILE A 167 6.49 -8.16 -8.75
CA ILE A 167 5.71 -9.37 -8.50
C ILE A 167 6.30 -10.48 -9.36
N ALA A 168 7.06 -11.41 -8.73
CA ALA A 168 7.70 -12.50 -9.44
C ALA A 168 6.70 -13.60 -9.81
N GLU A 169 5.74 -13.88 -8.93
CA GLU A 169 4.69 -14.88 -9.10
C GLU A 169 3.37 -14.32 -8.59
N TRP A 170 2.30 -14.56 -9.36
CA TRP A 170 0.97 -14.16 -8.95
C TRP A 170 0.40 -15.13 -7.92
N ASP A 171 0.32 -14.66 -6.68
CA ASP A 171 -0.27 -15.37 -5.56
C ASP A 171 -1.31 -14.46 -4.88
N ILE A 172 -2.57 -14.89 -4.86
CA ILE A 172 -3.68 -14.09 -4.32
C ILE A 172 -3.55 -13.77 -2.83
N PHE A 173 -2.72 -14.50 -2.08
CA PHE A 173 -2.45 -14.25 -0.66
C PHE A 173 -1.27 -13.31 -0.43
N LYS A 174 -0.43 -13.09 -1.44
CA LYS A 174 0.73 -12.20 -1.37
C LYS A 174 0.50 -10.90 -2.12
N VAL A 175 -0.12 -10.99 -3.32
CA VAL A 175 -0.40 -9.81 -4.13
C VAL A 175 -1.56 -9.02 -3.53
N GLN A 176 -1.36 -7.74 -3.38
CA GLN A 176 -2.39 -6.78 -3.02
C GLN A 176 -2.52 -5.72 -4.12
N ALA A 177 -3.60 -4.97 -4.07
CA ALA A 177 -3.87 -3.88 -4.99
C ALA A 177 -4.17 -2.58 -4.25
N ASN A 178 -3.84 -1.47 -4.89
CA ASN A 178 -4.30 -0.15 -4.48
C ASN A 178 -5.02 0.52 -5.63
N ILE A 179 -5.99 1.35 -5.29
CA ILE A 179 -6.64 2.32 -6.15
C ILE A 179 -6.65 3.68 -5.46
N TRP A 180 -6.78 4.77 -6.21
CA TRP A 180 -6.75 6.10 -5.61
C TRP A 180 -8.06 6.51 -4.96
N GLU A 181 -9.21 6.08 -5.51
CA GLU A 181 -10.55 6.40 -5.02
C GLU A 181 -11.54 5.30 -5.35
N ILE A 182 -12.68 5.27 -4.66
CA ILE A 182 -13.84 4.45 -5.04
C ILE A 182 -14.91 5.40 -5.58
N ARG A 183 -15.31 5.18 -6.82
CA ARG A 183 -16.43 5.89 -7.46
C ARG A 183 -17.66 4.97 -7.56
N PRO A 184 -18.89 5.53 -7.58
CA PRO A 184 -20.13 4.73 -7.62
C PRO A 184 -20.17 3.70 -8.74
N GLU A 185 -19.66 4.04 -9.92
CA GLU A 185 -19.65 3.16 -11.10
C GLU A 185 -18.72 1.94 -10.97
N MET A 186 -17.78 1.98 -10.01
CA MET A 186 -16.90 0.85 -9.72
C MET A 186 -17.59 -0.20 -8.83
N ILE A 187 -18.64 0.17 -8.09
CA ILE A 187 -19.25 -0.66 -7.08
C ILE A 187 -20.20 -1.68 -7.72
N LYS A 188 -19.93 -2.96 -7.51
CA LYS A 188 -20.78 -4.07 -7.95
C LYS A 188 -21.68 -4.57 -6.83
N ASP A 189 -21.13 -4.60 -5.61
CA ASP A 189 -21.86 -5.07 -4.42
C ASP A 189 -21.25 -4.46 -3.15
N ILE A 190 -22.01 -4.49 -2.06
CA ILE A 190 -21.58 -4.09 -0.72
C ILE A 190 -21.99 -5.17 0.26
N ILE A 191 -21.01 -5.79 0.90
CA ILE A 191 -21.20 -6.85 1.90
C ILE A 191 -21.18 -6.19 3.29
N TYR A 192 -22.26 -6.46 4.07
CA TYR A 192 -22.48 -5.94 5.42
C TYR A 192 -22.14 -6.96 6.49
#